data_7360aa2e2afde020915ffbbf7deb20ef
#
_entry.id   7360aa2e2afde020915ffbbf7deb20ef
#
_cell.length_a   1.000
_cell.length_b   1.000
_cell.length_c   1.000
_cell.angle_alpha   90.00
_cell.angle_beta   90.00
_cell.angle_gamma   90.00
#
_symmetry.space_group_name_H-M   'P 1'
#
loop_
_entity.id
_entity.type
_entity.pdbx_description
1 polymer ?
#
loop_
_entity_poly.entity_id
_entity_poly.type
_entity_poly.pdbx_seq_one_letter_code
_entity_poly.pdbx_strand_id
1 'polypeptide(L)'
;MTEYPGADLQGCLALSLVIPVFNEVQSIDLFIARVDRVFANEPLVTLELVFVNDGSVDETLVLLLEKQRADPRIRIVDLSRNFGKEAALGAGLQAARGQAVVPIDVGLQGPPGVVLQMIAHWRNGA
;
A
#
# COMPACT_ATOMS: atom_id res chain seq x y z
N MET A 1 15.69 15.85 14.57
CA MET A 1 15.39 15.65 14.01
C MET A 1 14.56 15.08 13.52
N THR A 2 14.06 14.85 13.08
CA THR A 2 13.39 14.36 12.64
C THR A 2 13.05 13.86 11.98
N GLU A 3 12.58 13.56 11.85
CA GLU A 3 12.25 13.17 11.27
C GLU A 3 11.50 12.40 10.63
N TYR A 4 11.73 11.99 9.64
CA TYR A 4 10.82 11.16 8.89
C TYR A 4 11.20 9.73 9.08
N PRO A 5 10.26 8.82 9.35
CA PRO A 5 10.58 7.40 9.37
C PRO A 5 11.23 7.04 8.03
N GLY A 6 12.35 6.39 8.06
CA GLY A 6 13.02 5.95 6.87
C GLY A 6 13.74 7.01 6.08
N ALA A 7 13.64 8.26 6.49
CA ALA A 7 14.34 9.34 5.80
C ALA A 7 15.73 9.50 6.41
N ASP A 8 16.55 8.51 6.23
CA ASP A 8 17.85 8.57 6.84
C ASP A 8 18.94 8.62 5.79
N LEU A 9 20.14 8.77 6.27
CA LEU A 9 21.29 8.97 5.41
C LEU A 9 21.75 7.69 4.74
N GLN A 10 21.22 6.54 5.15
CA GLN A 10 21.57 5.26 4.55
C GLN A 10 20.67 4.88 3.40
N GLY A 11 19.76 5.76 3.00
CA GLY A 11 18.92 5.49 1.85
C GLY A 11 17.68 4.67 2.15
N CYS A 12 17.27 4.58 3.41
CA CYS A 12 16.00 3.95 3.75
C CYS A 12 14.85 4.76 3.20
N LEU A 13 13.82 4.05 2.76
CA LEU A 13 12.65 4.67 2.17
C LEU A 13 11.39 4.17 2.86
N ALA A 14 10.59 5.08 3.37
CA ALA A 14 9.26 4.77 3.85
C ALA A 14 8.29 4.92 2.69
N LEU A 15 7.72 3.81 2.26
CA LEU A 15 6.87 3.75 1.08
C LEU A 15 5.46 3.35 1.47
N SER A 16 4.49 4.15 1.05
CA SER A 16 3.08 3.82 1.23
C SER A 16 2.51 3.36 -0.10
N LEU A 17 1.91 2.18 -0.10
CA LEU A 17 1.12 1.71 -1.23
C LEU A 17 -0.34 1.97 -0.88
N VAL A 18 -1.05 2.67 -1.75
CA VAL A 18 -2.46 2.96 -1.56
C VAL A 18 -3.26 2.05 -2.47
N ILE A 19 -4.07 1.19 -1.88
CA ILE A 19 -4.74 0.11 -2.59
C ILE A 19 -6.25 0.22 -2.39
N PRO A 20 -6.97 0.86 -3.32
CA PRO A 20 -8.43 0.87 -3.24
C PRO A 20 -8.96 -0.53 -3.52
N VAL A 21 -9.93 -0.95 -2.75
CA VAL A 21 -10.55 -2.26 -2.95
C VAL A 21 -12.07 -2.11 -2.88
N PHE A 22 -12.75 -2.88 -3.71
CA PHE A 22 -14.19 -2.97 -3.72
C PHE A 22 -14.57 -4.39 -4.09
N ASN A 23 -15.10 -5.16 -3.12
CA ASN A 23 -15.47 -6.55 -3.32
C ASN A 23 -14.30 -7.36 -3.89
N GLU A 24 -13.16 -7.29 -3.22
CA GLU A 24 -11.91 -7.89 -3.67
C GLU A 24 -11.43 -9.01 -2.75
N VAL A 25 -12.34 -9.67 -2.08
CA VAL A 25 -11.96 -10.65 -1.08
C VAL A 25 -11.04 -11.74 -1.64
N GLN A 26 -11.19 -12.08 -2.91
CA GLN A 26 -10.38 -13.14 -3.52
C GLN A 26 -9.00 -12.67 -3.95
N SER A 27 -8.78 -11.36 -4.02
CA SER A 27 -7.53 -10.81 -4.57
C SER A 27 -6.54 -10.37 -3.50
N ILE A 28 -6.99 -10.17 -2.27
CA ILE A 28 -6.18 -9.51 -1.25
C ILE A 28 -4.99 -10.37 -0.83
N ASP A 29 -5.23 -11.66 -0.56
CA ASP A 29 -4.12 -12.54 -0.14
C ASP A 29 -3.06 -12.63 -1.22
N LEU A 30 -3.47 -12.79 -2.46
CA LEU A 30 -2.54 -12.88 -3.57
C LEU A 30 -1.76 -11.58 -3.75
N PHE A 31 -2.43 -10.46 -3.58
CA PHE A 31 -1.78 -9.17 -3.68
C PHE A 31 -0.69 -9.02 -2.62
N ILE A 32 -1.00 -9.33 -1.37
CA ILE A 32 -0.03 -9.21 -0.29
C ILE A 32 1.15 -10.13 -0.52
N ALA A 33 0.89 -11.37 -0.98
CA ALA A 33 1.97 -12.30 -1.27
C ALA A 33 2.87 -11.78 -2.39
N ARG A 34 2.27 -11.15 -3.39
CA ARG A 34 3.04 -10.58 -4.50
C ARG A 34 3.89 -9.42 -4.03
N VAL A 35 3.34 -8.55 -3.18
CA VAL A 35 4.10 -7.44 -2.60
C VAL A 35 5.28 -7.98 -1.81
N ASP A 36 5.05 -9.00 -0.97
CA ASP A 36 6.13 -9.57 -0.17
C ASP A 36 7.24 -10.12 -1.05
N ARG A 37 6.88 -10.77 -2.15
CA ARG A 37 7.88 -11.31 -3.06
C ARG A 37 8.70 -10.22 -3.72
N VAL A 38 8.03 -9.16 -4.17
CA VAL A 38 8.70 -8.07 -4.86
C VAL A 38 9.67 -7.34 -3.95
N PHE A 39 9.30 -7.15 -2.69
CA PHE A 39 10.13 -6.38 -1.76
C PHE A 39 11.01 -7.25 -0.88
N ALA A 40 11.09 -8.56 -1.15
CA ALA A 40 11.87 -9.47 -0.31
C ALA A 40 13.34 -9.09 -0.26
N ASN A 41 13.87 -8.50 -1.31
CA ASN A 41 15.28 -8.14 -1.40
C ASN A 41 15.51 -6.64 -1.26
N GLU A 42 14.55 -5.95 -0.61
CA GLU A 42 14.65 -4.50 -0.43
C GLU A 42 14.63 -4.16 1.06
N PRO A 43 15.68 -4.49 1.79
CA PRO A 43 15.67 -4.32 3.24
C PRO A 43 15.61 -2.86 3.69
N LEU A 44 15.94 -1.93 2.80
CA LEU A 44 15.90 -0.51 3.14
C LEU A 44 14.56 0.14 2.85
N VAL A 45 13.59 -0.64 2.39
CA VAL A 45 12.23 -0.12 2.16
C VAL A 45 11.34 -0.56 3.29
N THR A 46 10.71 0.41 3.95
CA THR A 46 9.70 0.15 4.96
C THR A 46 8.34 0.38 4.31
N LEU A 47 7.51 -0.65 4.32
CA LEU A 47 6.24 -0.60 3.64
C LEU A 47 5.09 -0.26 4.58
N GLU A 48 4.18 0.54 4.08
CA GLU A 48 2.85 0.73 4.65
C GLU A 48 1.85 0.39 3.56
N LEU A 49 0.90 -0.49 3.86
CA LEU A 49 -0.14 -0.90 2.91
C LEU A 49 -1.44 -0.25 3.35
N VAL A 50 -1.86 0.78 2.65
CA VAL A 50 -3.08 1.51 2.97
C VAL A 50 -4.19 0.99 2.08
N PHE A 51 -4.97 0.06 2.60
CA PHE A 51 -6.15 -0.45 1.90
C PHE A 51 -7.31 0.48 2.14
N VAL A 52 -7.92 0.95 1.07
CA VAL A 52 -9.12 1.77 1.17
C VAL A 52 -10.30 0.91 0.75
N ASN A 53 -11.14 0.57 1.72
CA ASN A 53 -12.33 -0.21 1.44
C ASN A 53 -13.43 0.73 0.95
N ASP A 54 -13.73 0.66 -0.33
CA ASP A 54 -14.64 1.59 -0.97
C ASP A 54 -16.07 1.04 -0.96
N GLY A 55 -16.55 0.75 0.23
CA GLY A 55 -17.93 0.34 0.41
C GLY A 55 -18.22 -1.09 -0.01
N SER A 56 -17.26 -2.02 0.17
CA SER A 56 -17.48 -3.43 -0.18
C SER A 56 -18.67 -4.00 0.58
N VAL A 57 -19.42 -4.87 -0.10
CA VAL A 57 -20.57 -5.55 0.51
C VAL A 57 -20.28 -7.03 0.77
N ASP A 58 -19.12 -7.50 0.38
CA ASP A 58 -18.69 -8.88 0.65
C ASP A 58 -17.79 -8.92 1.88
N GLU A 59 -17.01 -9.97 2.06
CA GLU A 59 -16.16 -10.17 3.21
C GLU A 59 -14.83 -9.42 3.14
N THR A 60 -14.70 -8.47 2.22
CA THR A 60 -13.43 -7.76 2.03
C THR A 60 -12.96 -7.08 3.32
N LEU A 61 -13.84 -6.35 3.99
CA LEU A 61 -13.45 -5.64 5.21
C LEU A 61 -13.06 -6.62 6.30
N VAL A 62 -13.81 -7.71 6.46
CA VAL A 62 -13.51 -8.72 7.48
C VAL A 62 -12.12 -9.29 7.23
N LEU A 63 -11.82 -9.62 5.98
CA LEU A 63 -10.50 -10.15 5.65
C LEU A 63 -9.39 -9.14 5.94
N LEU A 64 -9.60 -7.88 5.58
CA LEU A 64 -8.60 -6.84 5.84
C LEU A 64 -8.34 -6.69 7.34
N LEU A 65 -9.37 -6.73 8.16
CA LEU A 65 -9.22 -6.62 9.60
C LEU A 65 -8.44 -7.80 10.16
N GLU A 66 -8.69 -8.99 9.65
CA GLU A 66 -7.92 -10.16 10.06
C GLU A 66 -6.45 -10.04 9.67
N LYS A 67 -6.20 -9.56 8.46
CA LYS A 67 -4.82 -9.38 7.99
C LYS A 67 -4.10 -8.32 8.82
N GLN A 68 -4.80 -7.26 9.19
CA GLN A 68 -4.21 -6.19 9.97
C GLN A 68 -3.73 -6.68 11.33
N ARG A 69 -4.45 -7.62 11.95
CA ARG A 69 -4.04 -8.16 13.24
C ARG A 69 -2.70 -8.85 13.17
N ALA A 70 -2.41 -9.49 12.05
CA ALA A 70 -1.18 -10.25 11.88
C ALA A 70 -0.07 -9.45 11.22
N ASP A 71 -0.38 -8.31 10.61
CA ASP A 71 0.58 -7.57 9.80
C ASP A 71 0.48 -6.08 10.15
N PRO A 72 1.43 -5.55 10.92
CA PRO A 72 1.36 -4.16 11.34
C PRO A 72 1.56 -3.14 10.22
N ARG A 73 1.98 -3.60 9.04
CA ARG A 73 2.10 -2.70 7.89
C ARG A 73 0.75 -2.27 7.35
N ILE A 74 -0.30 -3.01 7.64
CA ILE A 74 -1.61 -2.80 7.04
C ILE A 74 -2.37 -1.73 7.80
N ARG A 75 -2.82 -0.73 7.07
CA ARG A 75 -3.74 0.28 7.56
C ARG A 75 -4.99 0.24 6.71
N ILE A 76 -6.12 0.51 7.32
CA ILE A 76 -7.41 0.39 6.64
C ILE A 76 -8.14 1.72 6.74
N VAL A 77 -8.58 2.22 5.60
CA VAL A 77 -9.50 3.34 5.51
C VAL A 77 -10.82 2.76 5.04
N ASP A 78 -11.83 2.82 5.89
CA ASP A 78 -13.12 2.19 5.60
C ASP A 78 -14.13 3.26 5.26
N LEU A 79 -14.49 3.35 3.99
CA LEU A 79 -15.47 4.33 3.54
C LEU A 79 -16.90 3.80 3.78
N SER A 80 -17.81 4.70 4.10
CA SER A 80 -19.14 4.32 4.50
C SER A 80 -19.98 3.74 3.35
N ARG A 81 -19.54 3.98 2.12
CA ARG A 81 -20.21 3.45 0.94
C ARG A 81 -19.26 3.57 -0.24
N ASN A 82 -19.69 3.07 -1.39
CA ASN A 82 -18.89 3.20 -2.59
C ASN A 82 -18.95 4.64 -3.10
N PHE A 83 -17.82 5.32 -3.03
CA PHE A 83 -17.69 6.69 -3.51
C PHE A 83 -16.97 6.77 -4.84
N GLY A 84 -16.44 5.64 -5.33
CA GLY A 84 -15.70 5.60 -6.57
C GLY A 84 -14.20 5.57 -6.35
N LYS A 85 -13.50 5.10 -7.36
CA LYS A 85 -12.06 4.84 -7.24
C LYS A 85 -11.26 6.11 -6.98
N GLU A 86 -11.65 7.23 -7.59
CA GLU A 86 -10.91 8.47 -7.39
C GLU A 86 -11.04 8.98 -5.96
N ALA A 87 -12.25 8.90 -5.42
CA ALA A 87 -12.47 9.32 -4.03
C ALA A 87 -11.72 8.41 -3.09
N ALA A 88 -11.72 7.10 -3.36
CA ALA A 88 -10.99 6.15 -2.54
C ALA A 88 -9.49 6.41 -2.58
N LEU A 89 -8.94 6.69 -3.76
CA LEU A 89 -7.53 7.05 -3.87
C LEU A 89 -7.21 8.31 -3.07
N GLY A 90 -8.08 9.33 -3.16
CA GLY A 90 -7.86 10.55 -2.39
C GLY A 90 -7.84 10.30 -0.90
N ALA A 91 -8.75 9.47 -0.39
CA ALA A 91 -8.79 9.14 1.02
C ALA A 91 -7.51 8.42 1.44
N GLY A 92 -7.06 7.48 0.62
CA GLY A 92 -5.82 6.76 0.92
C GLY A 92 -4.59 7.64 0.89
N LEU A 93 -4.53 8.55 -0.07
CA LEU A 93 -3.41 9.48 -0.15
C LEU A 93 -3.32 10.37 1.07
N GLN A 94 -4.47 10.80 1.59
CA GLN A 94 -4.48 11.61 2.81
C GLN A 94 -4.05 10.80 4.02
N ALA A 95 -4.34 9.52 4.05
CA ALA A 95 -3.99 8.66 5.19
C ALA A 95 -2.54 8.20 5.15
N ALA A 96 -1.90 8.22 4.00
CA ALA A 96 -0.56 7.67 3.83
C ALA A 96 0.48 8.49 4.58
N ARG A 97 1.47 7.81 5.15
CA ARG A 97 2.51 8.44 5.96
C ARG A 97 3.89 8.33 5.35
N GLY A 98 4.06 7.59 4.26
CA GLY A 98 5.37 7.36 3.69
C GLY A 98 5.97 8.57 3.02
N GLN A 99 7.27 8.51 2.81
CA GLN A 99 7.97 9.54 2.05
C GLN A 99 7.55 9.52 0.58
N ALA A 100 7.29 8.33 0.07
CA ALA A 100 6.76 8.15 -1.27
C ALA A 100 5.43 7.43 -1.15
N VAL A 101 4.47 7.80 -1.98
CA VAL A 101 3.14 7.22 -1.96
C VAL A 101 2.79 6.79 -3.37
N VAL A 102 2.46 5.51 -3.54
CA VAL A 102 2.18 4.95 -4.85
C VAL A 102 0.81 4.28 -4.83
N PRO A 103 -0.11 4.72 -5.69
CA PRO A 103 -1.38 4.01 -5.83
C PRO A 103 -1.18 2.76 -6.67
N ILE A 104 -1.79 1.67 -6.23
CA ILE A 104 -1.70 0.39 -6.91
C ILE A 104 -3.07 -0.25 -6.94
N ASP A 105 -3.42 -0.83 -8.08
CA ASP A 105 -4.65 -1.59 -8.22
C ASP A 105 -4.41 -3.02 -7.73
N VAL A 106 -5.29 -3.51 -6.87
CA VAL A 106 -5.13 -4.80 -6.23
C VAL A 106 -5.07 -5.94 -7.25
N GLY A 107 -5.73 -5.79 -8.39
CA GLY A 107 -5.82 -6.84 -9.38
C GLY A 107 -4.81 -6.78 -10.51
N LEU A 108 -3.95 -5.78 -10.54
CA LEU A 108 -3.00 -5.65 -11.64
C LEU A 108 -1.81 -6.57 -11.48
N GLN A 109 -1.23 -6.94 -12.62
CA GLN A 109 -0.14 -7.90 -12.66
C GLN A 109 1.21 -7.26 -12.42
N GLY A 110 1.60 -6.26 -13.10
CA GLY A 110 2.96 -5.76 -13.10
C GLY A 110 3.32 -4.66 -12.11
N PRO A 111 2.36 -3.97 -11.47
CA PRO A 111 2.68 -2.77 -10.71
C PRO A 111 3.79 -2.90 -9.68
N PRO A 112 3.91 -4.01 -8.93
CA PRO A 112 5.03 -4.09 -7.97
C PRO A 112 6.40 -3.96 -8.63
N GLY A 113 6.57 -4.51 -9.82
CA GLY A 113 7.83 -4.36 -10.54
C GLY A 113 8.10 -2.92 -10.93
N VAL A 114 7.06 -2.21 -11.37
CA VAL A 114 7.16 -0.81 -11.71
C VAL A 114 7.57 0.00 -10.47
N VAL A 115 7.02 -0.35 -9.31
CA VAL A 115 7.35 0.34 -8.07
C VAL A 115 8.83 0.19 -7.77
N LEU A 116 9.41 -0.99 -8.00
CA LEU A 116 10.84 -1.18 -7.77
C LEU A 116 11.67 -0.29 -8.69
N GLN A 117 11.25 -0.12 -9.93
CA GLN A 117 11.94 0.78 -10.85
C GLN A 117 11.86 2.22 -10.36
N MET A 118 10.72 2.62 -9.86
CA MET A 118 10.56 3.96 -9.30
C MET A 118 11.46 4.18 -8.10
N ILE A 119 11.59 3.18 -7.23
CA ILE A 119 12.46 3.27 -6.08
C ILE A 119 13.91 3.41 -6.51
N ALA A 120 14.34 2.61 -7.48
CA ALA A 120 15.71 2.69 -7.98
C ALA A 120 15.99 4.09 -8.54
N HIS A 121 15.04 4.63 -9.28
CA HIS A 121 15.17 5.96 -9.85
C HIS A 121 15.27 7.02 -8.75
N TRP A 122 14.43 6.90 -7.73
CA TRP A 122 14.44 7.82 -6.60
C TRP A 122 15.79 7.80 -5.88
N ARG A 123 16.34 6.60 -5.65
CA ARG A 123 17.62 6.46 -4.97
C ARG A 123 18.79 7.02 -5.77
N ASN A 124 18.63 7.11 -7.08
CA ASN A 124 19.66 7.67 -7.95
C ASN A 124 19.54 9.18 -8.10
N GLY A 125 18.77 9.80 -7.24
CA GLY A 125 18.70 11.25 -7.18
C GLY A 125 17.68 11.88 -8.11
N ALA A 126 16.78 11.09 -8.63
CA ALA A 126 15.76 11.62 -9.53
C ALA A 126 14.55 12.12 -8.76
#